data_0ddd9118c39ce21d69cb6709e87b03fd
#
_entry.id   0ddd9118c39ce21d69cb6709e87b03fd
#
_cell.length_a   1.000
_cell.length_b   1.000
_cell.length_c   1.000
_cell.angle_alpha   90.00
_cell.angle_beta   90.00
_cell.angle_gamma   90.00
#
_symmetry.space_group_name_H-M   'P 1'
#
loop_
_entity.id
_entity.type
_entity.pdbx_description
1 polymer ?
#
loop_
_entity_poly.entity_id
_entity_poly.type
_entity_poly.pdbx_seq_one_letter_code
_entity_poly.pdbx_strand_id
1 'polypeptide(L)'
;MKAKNTFTIHTELMDGTLSGVRNIYMGANSTCHLYVIPRDEINVANDIADIAGQPAFYILLGDSNALKPEAYIGQTTDFSNRKNDHVQKKNFWKTALVFISDNHKIYGDDVKYLEYLGIESAQSVESFTLLNSSNPRKPNIAPYRICLLY
;
A
#
# COMPACT_ATOMS: atom_id res chain seq x y z
N MET A 1 -16.10 -2.94 33.63
CA MET A 1 -15.91 -3.22 32.19
C MET A 1 -14.95 -2.17 31.62
N LYS A 2 -13.74 -2.55 31.22
CA LYS A 2 -12.86 -1.59 30.54
C LYS A 2 -13.48 -1.28 29.17
N ALA A 3 -13.74 0.00 28.89
CA ALA A 3 -14.20 0.43 27.58
C ALA A 3 -13.17 -0.06 26.53
N LYS A 4 -13.57 -0.92 25.61
CA LYS A 4 -12.75 -1.25 24.44
C LYS A 4 -12.72 -0.01 23.56
N ASN A 5 -11.55 0.45 23.20
CA ASN A 5 -11.40 1.50 22.18
C ASN A 5 -12.01 0.94 20.88
N THR A 6 -13.15 1.47 20.48
CA THR A 6 -13.76 1.16 19.18
C THR A 6 -13.31 2.19 18.16
N PHE A 7 -12.99 1.74 16.96
CA PHE A 7 -12.72 2.60 15.82
C PHE A 7 -13.55 2.12 14.63
N THR A 8 -13.87 3.03 13.74
CA THR A 8 -14.65 2.76 12.54
C THR A 8 -13.72 2.75 11.34
N ILE A 9 -13.86 1.72 10.51
CA ILE A 9 -13.21 1.63 9.20
C ILE A 9 -14.27 1.97 8.15
N HIS A 10 -13.98 2.92 7.31
CA HIS A 10 -14.80 3.27 6.15
C HIS A 10 -14.26 2.58 4.90
N THR A 11 -15.15 2.10 4.07
CA THR A 11 -14.83 1.55 2.75
C THR A 11 -15.71 2.22 1.72
N GLU A 12 -15.10 2.95 0.81
CA GLU A 12 -15.77 3.57 -0.34
C GLU A 12 -15.57 2.69 -1.56
N LEU A 13 -16.63 2.39 -2.26
CA LEU A 13 -16.63 1.66 -3.53
C LEU A 13 -16.56 2.69 -4.65
N MET A 14 -15.38 2.88 -5.23
CA MET A 14 -15.09 3.98 -6.15
C MET A 14 -15.91 3.89 -7.46
N ASP A 15 -16.26 2.68 -7.86
CA ASP A 15 -17.10 2.39 -9.02
C ASP A 15 -18.51 1.86 -8.66
N GLY A 16 -18.83 1.83 -7.36
CA GLY A 16 -20.09 1.29 -6.84
C GLY A 16 -20.13 -0.23 -6.75
N THR A 17 -19.05 -0.94 -7.08
CA THR A 17 -18.99 -2.41 -7.02
C THR A 17 -18.04 -2.92 -5.93
N LEU A 18 -18.31 -4.11 -5.41
CA LEU A 18 -17.46 -4.75 -4.39
C LEU A 18 -16.14 -5.28 -4.99
N SER A 19 -16.13 -5.57 -6.28
CA SER A 19 -14.98 -6.13 -6.99
C SER A 19 -14.03 -5.08 -7.57
N GLY A 20 -14.47 -3.83 -7.67
CA GLY A 20 -13.71 -2.73 -8.23
C GLY A 20 -12.73 -2.07 -7.24
N VAL A 21 -12.32 -0.85 -7.58
CA VAL A 21 -11.42 -0.06 -6.73
C VAL A 21 -12.11 0.35 -5.44
N ARG A 22 -11.44 0.16 -4.31
CA ARG A 22 -11.92 0.52 -2.98
C ARG A 22 -10.93 1.43 -2.28
N ASN A 23 -11.46 2.48 -1.64
CA ASN A 23 -10.73 3.35 -0.73
C ASN A 23 -11.11 3.00 0.71
N ILE A 24 -10.12 2.64 1.53
CA ILE A 24 -10.31 2.22 2.93
C ILE A 24 -9.54 3.17 3.84
N TYR A 25 -10.23 3.73 4.85
CA TYR A 25 -9.63 4.66 5.79
C TYR A 25 -10.29 4.57 7.19
N MET A 26 -9.62 5.08 8.21
CA MET A 26 -10.07 5.07 9.59
C MET A 26 -10.61 6.43 10.01
N GLY A 27 -11.94 6.63 10.00
CA GLY A 27 -12.60 7.85 10.47
C GLY A 27 -12.29 9.11 9.64
N ALA A 28 -12.96 10.20 9.97
CA ALA A 28 -12.89 11.46 9.21
C ALA A 28 -11.52 12.19 9.31
N ASN A 29 -10.68 11.84 10.29
CA ASN A 29 -9.36 12.44 10.50
C ASN A 29 -8.22 11.49 10.11
N SER A 30 -8.52 10.44 9.33
CA SER A 30 -7.48 9.53 8.85
C SER A 30 -6.51 10.28 7.95
N THR A 31 -5.23 10.14 8.24
CA THR A 31 -4.17 10.68 7.38
C THR A 31 -3.62 9.64 6.42
N CYS A 32 -4.10 8.40 6.51
CA CYS A 32 -3.69 7.29 5.65
C CYS A 32 -4.90 6.69 4.97
N HIS A 33 -4.80 6.54 3.66
CA HIS A 33 -5.76 5.87 2.81
C HIS A 33 -5.13 4.63 2.19
N LEU A 34 -5.87 3.54 2.19
CA LEU A 34 -5.53 2.30 1.50
C LEU A 34 -6.44 2.16 0.28
N TYR A 35 -5.86 2.25 -0.90
CA TYR A 35 -6.55 1.87 -2.13
C TYR A 35 -6.29 0.40 -2.45
N VAL A 36 -7.37 -0.36 -2.59
CA VAL A 36 -7.35 -1.74 -3.07
C VAL A 36 -7.72 -1.73 -4.54
N ILE A 37 -6.77 -2.03 -5.41
CA ILE A 37 -6.91 -1.86 -6.86
C ILE A 37 -6.74 -3.22 -7.54
N PRO A 38 -7.79 -3.78 -8.18
CA PRO A 38 -7.67 -4.94 -9.05
C PRO A 38 -6.73 -4.64 -10.22
N ARG A 39 -6.04 -5.67 -10.73
CA ARG A 39 -5.04 -5.50 -11.80
C ARG A 39 -5.61 -4.86 -13.07
N ASP A 40 -6.78 -5.27 -13.49
CA ASP A 40 -7.51 -4.77 -14.65
C ASP A 40 -7.98 -3.32 -14.50
N GLU A 41 -8.10 -2.85 -13.24
CA GLU A 41 -8.49 -1.49 -12.89
C GLU A 41 -7.28 -0.56 -12.60
N ILE A 42 -6.05 -1.02 -12.79
CA ILE A 42 -4.85 -0.25 -12.39
C ILE A 42 -4.75 1.11 -13.10
N ASN A 43 -5.34 1.25 -14.28
CA ASN A 43 -5.33 2.51 -15.01
C ASN A 43 -6.24 3.58 -14.35
N VAL A 44 -7.28 3.16 -13.63
CA VAL A 44 -8.17 4.05 -12.87
C VAL A 44 -7.38 4.82 -11.79
N ALA A 45 -6.28 4.27 -11.31
CA ALA A 45 -5.42 4.95 -10.33
C ALA A 45 -4.88 6.32 -10.80
N ASN A 46 -4.84 6.58 -12.12
CA ASN A 46 -4.47 7.90 -12.64
C ASN A 46 -5.56 8.96 -12.45
N ASP A 47 -6.81 8.52 -12.45
CA ASP A 47 -7.98 9.38 -12.36
C ASP A 47 -8.34 9.67 -10.89
N ILE A 48 -7.71 8.94 -9.96
CA ILE A 48 -7.85 9.18 -8.52
C ILE A 48 -6.87 10.27 -8.13
N ALA A 49 -7.37 11.48 -7.90
CA ALA A 49 -6.56 12.67 -7.60
C ALA A 49 -5.62 12.46 -6.40
N ASP A 50 -6.05 11.68 -5.40
CA ASP A 50 -5.27 11.41 -4.20
C ASP A 50 -4.05 10.51 -4.46
N ILE A 51 -4.06 9.70 -5.53
CA ILE A 51 -2.95 8.80 -5.89
C ILE A 51 -1.99 9.47 -6.88
N ALA A 52 -2.52 10.32 -7.74
CA ALA A 52 -1.76 10.90 -8.84
C ALA A 52 -0.58 11.75 -8.33
N GLY A 53 0.64 11.40 -8.73
CA GLY A 53 1.84 12.14 -8.37
C GLY A 53 2.24 12.05 -6.89
N GLN A 54 1.63 11.14 -6.12
CA GLN A 54 1.89 11.01 -4.68
C GLN A 54 2.92 9.94 -4.36
N PRO A 55 3.74 10.15 -3.30
CA PRO A 55 4.51 9.08 -2.70
C PRO A 55 3.59 7.97 -2.18
N ALA A 56 3.94 6.73 -2.46
CA ALA A 56 3.17 5.58 -2.04
C ALA A 56 4.05 4.42 -1.56
N PHE A 57 3.59 3.75 -0.51
CA PHE A 57 3.99 2.40 -0.16
C PHE A 57 2.95 1.46 -0.77
N TYR A 58 3.37 0.35 -1.40
CA TYR A 58 2.43 -0.55 -2.03
C TYR A 58 2.83 -2.03 -1.88
N ILE A 59 1.80 -2.88 -1.89
CA ILE A 59 1.95 -4.33 -1.87
C ILE A 59 1.21 -4.89 -3.07
N LEU A 60 1.88 -5.67 -3.90
CA LEU A 60 1.28 -6.42 -4.99
C LEU A 60 1.03 -7.85 -4.51
N LEU A 61 -0.20 -8.29 -4.58
CA LEU A 61 -0.63 -9.62 -4.17
C LEU A 61 -0.97 -10.48 -5.38
N GLY A 62 -0.47 -11.70 -5.40
CA GLY A 62 -0.78 -12.72 -6.40
C GLY A 62 -2.15 -13.35 -6.18
N ASP A 63 -2.36 -14.52 -6.79
CA ASP A 63 -3.62 -15.25 -6.69
C ASP A 63 -3.83 -15.76 -5.25
N SER A 64 -4.91 -15.29 -4.61
CA SER A 64 -5.28 -15.69 -3.24
C SER A 64 -5.69 -17.17 -3.11
N ASN A 65 -6.01 -17.84 -4.24
CA ASN A 65 -6.35 -19.26 -4.26
C ASN A 65 -5.11 -20.16 -4.38
N ALA A 66 -3.93 -19.59 -4.60
CA ALA A 66 -2.69 -20.36 -4.60
C ALA A 66 -2.37 -20.88 -3.19
N LEU A 67 -1.78 -22.07 -3.08
CA LEU A 67 -1.38 -22.67 -1.81
C LEU A 67 -0.47 -21.75 -0.99
N LYS A 68 0.42 -21.03 -1.66
CA LYS A 68 1.26 -19.99 -1.10
C LYS A 68 1.29 -18.80 -2.08
N PRO A 69 0.44 -17.80 -1.88
CA PRO A 69 0.37 -16.63 -2.77
C PRO A 69 1.70 -15.88 -2.85
N GLU A 70 1.99 -15.31 -3.99
CA GLU A 70 3.15 -14.44 -4.18
C GLU A 70 2.83 -13.02 -3.72
N ALA A 71 3.83 -12.34 -3.17
CA ALA A 71 3.72 -10.93 -2.79
C ALA A 71 4.99 -10.17 -3.17
N TYR A 72 4.83 -8.92 -3.51
CA TYR A 72 5.92 -7.97 -3.71
C TYR A 72 5.61 -6.68 -2.97
N ILE A 73 6.57 -6.18 -2.22
CA ILE A 73 6.47 -4.94 -1.45
C ILE A 73 7.34 -3.88 -2.12
N GLY A 74 6.82 -2.69 -2.30
CA GLY A 74 7.53 -1.62 -2.95
C GLY A 74 7.15 -0.23 -2.47
N GLN A 75 7.93 0.73 -2.89
CA GLN A 75 7.70 2.14 -2.64
C GLN A 75 7.97 2.97 -3.90
N THR A 76 7.43 4.17 -3.93
CA THR A 76 7.69 5.15 -4.98
C THR A 76 7.43 6.55 -4.47
N THR A 77 8.06 7.54 -5.09
CA THR A 77 7.74 8.96 -4.89
C THR A 77 6.60 9.43 -5.79
N ASP A 78 6.25 8.64 -6.81
CA ASP A 78 5.15 8.91 -7.74
C ASP A 78 4.57 7.57 -8.23
N PHE A 79 3.38 7.23 -7.73
CA PHE A 79 2.73 5.95 -8.06
C PHE A 79 2.25 5.91 -9.51
N SER A 80 1.79 7.02 -10.06
CA SER A 80 1.30 7.08 -11.44
C SER A 80 2.37 6.74 -12.46
N ASN A 81 3.59 7.24 -12.26
CA ASN A 81 4.74 6.88 -13.10
C ASN A 81 5.21 5.44 -12.82
N ARG A 82 5.28 5.05 -11.54
CA ARG A 82 5.78 3.73 -11.14
C ARG A 82 4.92 2.60 -11.69
N LYS A 83 3.59 2.77 -11.74
CA LYS A 83 2.69 1.74 -12.24
C LYS A 83 2.96 1.39 -13.71
N ASN A 84 3.28 2.37 -14.55
CA ASN A 84 3.52 2.16 -15.97
C ASN A 84 4.81 1.37 -16.22
N ASP A 85 5.87 1.66 -15.47
CA ASP A 85 7.19 1.08 -15.74
C ASP A 85 7.46 -0.22 -14.98
N HIS A 86 6.94 -0.36 -13.78
CA HIS A 86 7.32 -1.46 -12.90
C HIS A 86 6.16 -2.36 -12.52
N VAL A 87 5.04 -1.78 -12.11
CA VAL A 87 3.89 -2.56 -11.62
C VAL A 87 3.25 -3.35 -12.73
N GLN A 88 3.03 -2.75 -13.91
CA GLN A 88 2.43 -3.44 -15.05
C GLN A 88 3.32 -4.55 -15.63
N LYS A 89 4.65 -4.40 -15.57
CA LYS A 89 5.61 -5.41 -16.07
C LYS A 89 5.67 -6.67 -15.20
N LYS A 90 5.24 -6.61 -13.95
CA LYS A 90 5.15 -7.77 -13.07
C LYS A 90 3.84 -8.53 -13.34
N ASN A 91 3.92 -9.76 -13.79
CA ASN A 91 2.73 -10.52 -14.29
C ASN A 91 2.03 -11.36 -13.21
N PHE A 92 2.63 -11.57 -12.04
CA PHE A 92 2.12 -12.47 -11.01
C PHE A 92 0.92 -11.93 -10.25
N TRP A 93 0.82 -10.61 -10.05
CA TRP A 93 -0.14 -10.00 -9.14
C TRP A 93 -1.55 -9.85 -9.75
N LYS A 94 -2.53 -9.90 -8.86
CA LYS A 94 -3.96 -9.71 -9.15
C LYS A 94 -4.54 -8.48 -8.47
N THR A 95 -3.99 -8.09 -7.31
CA THR A 95 -4.46 -6.96 -6.52
C THR A 95 -3.29 -6.13 -6.04
N ALA A 96 -3.39 -4.82 -6.16
CA ALA A 96 -2.47 -3.87 -5.56
C ALA A 96 -3.12 -3.23 -4.33
N LEU A 97 -2.38 -3.21 -3.22
CA LEU A 97 -2.68 -2.44 -2.02
C LEU A 97 -1.79 -1.20 -2.04
N VAL A 98 -2.37 -0.02 -2.17
CA VAL A 98 -1.63 1.25 -2.32
C VAL A 98 -1.93 2.15 -1.14
N PHE A 99 -0.93 2.40 -0.32
CA PHE A 99 -1.03 3.26 0.84
C PHE A 99 -0.49 4.65 0.51
N ILE A 100 -1.31 5.65 0.71
CA ILE A 100 -0.95 7.06 0.52
C ILE A 100 -1.31 7.86 1.76
N SER A 101 -0.78 9.06 1.87
CA SER A 101 -1.20 10.02 2.91
C SER A 101 -2.09 11.08 2.30
N ASP A 102 -3.26 11.23 2.88
CA ASP A 102 -4.05 12.44 2.75
C ASP A 102 -3.22 13.63 3.28
N ASN A 103 -3.27 14.79 2.70
CA ASN A 103 -2.48 15.96 3.10
C ASN A 103 -0.97 15.96 2.79
N HIS A 104 -0.48 15.11 1.91
CA HIS A 104 0.93 15.11 1.46
C HIS A 104 1.96 15.03 2.61
N LYS A 105 1.64 14.33 3.70
CA LYS A 105 2.51 14.24 4.89
C LYS A 105 3.52 13.10 4.83
N ILE A 106 3.37 12.17 3.89
CA ILE A 106 4.33 11.09 3.66
C ILE A 106 5.29 11.52 2.55
N TYR A 107 6.58 11.46 2.83
CA TYR A 107 7.65 11.83 1.91
C TYR A 107 8.43 10.59 1.42
N GLY A 108 9.34 10.80 0.47
CA GLY A 108 10.11 9.70 -0.11
C GLY A 108 10.89 8.84 0.90
N ASP A 109 11.40 9.43 1.98
CA ASP A 109 12.12 8.67 3.00
C ASP A 109 11.18 7.88 3.92
N ASP A 110 9.95 8.35 4.12
CA ASP A 110 8.94 7.64 4.90
C ASP A 110 8.49 6.37 4.14
N VAL A 111 8.23 6.46 2.84
CA VAL A 111 7.83 5.28 2.06
C VAL A 111 8.96 4.25 1.92
N LYS A 112 10.22 4.67 1.91
CA LYS A 112 11.37 3.75 2.00
C LYS A 112 11.42 3.03 3.34
N TYR A 113 11.10 3.73 4.43
CA TYR A 113 11.05 3.13 5.75
C TYR A 113 9.89 2.14 5.87
N LEU A 114 8.72 2.47 5.31
CA LEU A 114 7.57 1.57 5.25
C LEU A 114 7.87 0.32 4.42
N GLU A 115 8.57 0.46 3.29
CA GLU A 115 9.05 -0.68 2.50
C GLU A 115 9.97 -1.59 3.31
N TYR A 116 10.95 -1.02 4.01
CA TYR A 116 11.84 -1.76 4.89
C TYR A 116 11.08 -2.55 5.96
N LEU A 117 10.18 -1.89 6.69
CA LEU A 117 9.35 -2.54 7.72
C LEU A 117 8.41 -3.60 7.15
N GLY A 118 7.81 -3.31 6.00
CA GLY A 118 6.91 -4.23 5.32
C GLY A 118 7.61 -5.53 4.91
N ILE A 119 8.82 -5.42 4.36
CA ILE A 119 9.63 -6.59 3.98
C ILE A 119 10.07 -7.39 5.21
N GLU A 120 10.56 -6.74 6.28
CA GLU A 120 10.89 -7.43 7.52
C GLU A 120 9.68 -8.18 8.10
N SER A 121 8.52 -7.50 8.14
CA SER A 121 7.28 -8.11 8.66
C SER A 121 6.83 -9.29 7.80
N ALA A 122 6.85 -9.16 6.48
CA ALA A 122 6.44 -10.23 5.56
C ALA A 122 7.34 -11.47 5.67
N GLN A 123 8.64 -11.28 5.87
CA GLN A 123 9.58 -12.39 6.06
C GLN A 123 9.31 -13.17 7.34
N SER A 124 8.82 -12.52 8.39
CA SER A 124 8.52 -13.16 9.67
C SER A 124 7.24 -14.01 9.64
N VAL A 125 6.31 -13.72 8.72
CA VAL A 125 4.97 -14.33 8.70
C VAL A 125 4.90 -15.61 7.87
N GLU A 126 5.79 -15.79 6.89
CA GLU A 126 5.88 -16.97 5.99
C GLU A 126 4.58 -17.34 5.21
N SER A 127 3.53 -16.52 5.29
CA SER A 127 2.24 -16.77 4.64
C SER A 127 2.27 -16.53 3.12
N PHE A 128 3.28 -15.84 2.64
CA PHE A 128 3.46 -15.48 1.23
C PHE A 128 4.84 -15.86 0.73
N THR A 129 4.96 -16.10 -0.57
CA THR A 129 6.25 -16.12 -1.28
C THR A 129 6.62 -14.69 -1.61
N LEU A 130 7.56 -14.11 -0.87
CA LEU A 130 8.02 -12.74 -1.10
C LEU A 130 8.96 -12.70 -2.30
N LEU A 131 8.62 -11.89 -3.33
CA LEU A 131 9.39 -11.78 -4.58
C LEU A 131 10.43 -10.65 -4.57
N ASN A 132 10.62 -9.98 -3.42
CA ASN A 132 11.68 -8.99 -3.27
C ASN A 132 13.05 -9.67 -3.31
N SER A 133 13.89 -9.28 -4.27
CA SER A 133 15.20 -9.90 -4.49
C SER A 133 16.28 -9.45 -3.49
N SER A 134 16.04 -8.38 -2.76
CA SER A 134 16.97 -7.84 -1.77
C SER A 134 16.24 -7.22 -0.60
N ASN A 135 16.86 -7.31 0.58
CA ASN A 135 16.40 -6.58 1.75
C ASN A 135 16.90 -5.13 1.65
N PRO A 136 16.04 -4.13 1.66
CA PRO A 136 16.49 -2.75 1.71
C PRO A 136 17.26 -2.50 3.02
N ARG A 137 18.24 -1.62 2.96
CA ARG A 137 18.87 -1.16 4.19
C ARG A 137 17.89 -0.29 4.95
N LYS A 138 17.88 -0.41 6.28
CA LYS A 138 17.05 0.46 7.13
C LYS A 138 17.39 1.93 6.85
N PRO A 139 16.45 2.74 6.37
CA PRO A 139 16.69 4.15 6.12
C PRO A 139 16.97 4.90 7.42
N ASN A 140 17.82 5.91 7.34
CA ASN A 140 18.02 6.84 8.45
C ASN A 140 16.91 7.89 8.43
N ILE A 141 15.91 7.68 9.28
CA ILE A 141 14.75 8.57 9.41
C ILE A 141 14.74 9.20 10.80
N ALA A 142 14.41 10.47 10.89
CA ALA A 142 14.35 11.18 12.16
C ALA A 142 13.34 10.54 13.12
N PRO A 143 13.65 10.36 14.41
CA PRO A 143 12.78 9.66 15.36
C PRO A 143 11.36 10.21 15.44
N TYR A 144 11.19 11.54 15.34
CA TYR A 144 9.85 12.17 15.38
C TYR A 144 9.00 11.79 14.17
N ARG A 145 9.61 11.48 13.02
CA ARG A 145 8.88 11.02 11.84
C ARG A 145 8.41 9.58 12.00
N ILE A 146 9.19 8.74 12.66
CA ILE A 146 8.79 7.36 12.98
C ILE A 146 7.48 7.37 13.77
N CYS A 147 7.36 8.28 14.78
CA CYS A 147 6.13 8.41 15.56
C CYS A 147 4.89 8.84 14.74
N LEU A 148 5.07 9.44 13.56
CA LEU A 148 3.96 9.82 12.69
C LEU A 148 3.48 8.67 11.78
N LEU A 149 4.25 7.58 11.71
CA LEU A 149 3.93 6.41 10.89
C LEU A 149 3.26 5.27 11.69
N TYR A 150 3.16 5.43 13.01
CA TYR A 150 2.46 4.53 13.94
C TYR A 150 1.25 5.25 14.56
#